data_ae52448b9d611ad2525746e992744c80
#
_entry.id   ae52448b9d611ad2525746e992744c80
#
_cell.length_a   1.000
_cell.length_b   1.000
_cell.length_c   1.000
_cell.angle_alpha   90.00
_cell.angle_beta   90.00
_cell.angle_gamma   90.00
#
_symmetry.space_group_name_H-M   'P 1'
#
loop_
_entity.id
_entity.type
_entity.pdbx_description
1 polymer ?
#
loop_
_entity_poly.entity_id
_entity_poly.type
_entity_poly.pdbx_seq_one_letter_code
_entity_poly.pdbx_strand_id
1 'polypeptide(L)'
;IETFGGWKINFSAGYFLSFIGNDNYTSYTNSLGSKEVAKGNTDKITNALGGLLHVYPNQPSKLVKPGISFGVSLADNSSVGFYAGPSLFFLEKNRLVTTFGYSFIKVKRLNTANLTAISDDRYSFINTADTEIQYDPVYKGAWFFGVTYNLSK
;
A
#
# COMPACT_ATOMS: atom_id res chain seq x y z
N ILE A 1 -0.25 21.65 -20.23
CA ILE A 1 0.80 21.42 -19.24
C ILE A 1 1.74 22.61 -19.26
N GLU A 2 1.83 23.31 -18.14
CA GLU A 2 2.70 24.47 -18.01
C GLU A 2 4.15 24.02 -17.78
N THR A 3 5.08 24.69 -18.44
CA THR A 3 6.51 24.44 -18.31
C THR A 3 7.13 25.55 -17.48
N PHE A 4 7.67 25.21 -16.32
CA PHE A 4 8.39 26.16 -15.47
C PHE A 4 9.89 25.85 -15.51
N GLY A 5 10.71 26.78 -16.01
CA GLY A 5 12.17 26.70 -15.95
C GLY A 5 12.78 25.40 -16.48
N GLY A 6 12.22 24.80 -17.52
CA GLY A 6 12.68 23.51 -18.07
C GLY A 6 12.14 22.27 -17.34
N TRP A 7 11.22 22.42 -16.41
CA TRP A 7 10.53 21.31 -15.73
C TRP A 7 9.10 21.15 -16.24
N LYS A 8 8.64 19.92 -16.24
CA LYS A 8 7.24 19.57 -16.60
C LYS A 8 6.54 18.94 -15.43
N ILE A 9 5.24 19.20 -15.34
CA ILE A 9 4.33 18.57 -14.40
C ILE A 9 3.30 17.79 -15.18
N ASN A 10 3.15 16.50 -14.88
CA ASN A 10 2.19 15.60 -15.49
C ASN A 10 1.41 14.85 -14.46
N PHE A 11 0.25 14.35 -14.86
CA PHE A 11 -0.61 13.50 -14.06
C PHE A 11 -0.78 12.14 -14.72
N SER A 12 -0.68 11.07 -13.94
CA SER A 12 -0.95 9.71 -14.42
C SER A 12 -1.90 8.97 -13.48
N ALA A 13 -2.54 7.96 -14.01
CA ALA A 13 -3.37 7.04 -13.24
C ALA A 13 -2.97 5.60 -13.53
N GLY A 14 -3.10 4.73 -12.55
CA GLY A 14 -2.76 3.33 -12.73
C GLY A 14 -2.78 2.51 -11.44
N TYR A 15 -1.93 1.52 -11.40
CA TYR A 15 -1.95 0.44 -10.44
C TYR A 15 -0.71 0.45 -9.56
N PHE A 16 -0.92 0.26 -8.26
CA PHE A 16 0.14 0.25 -7.25
C PHE A 16 0.14 -1.07 -6.49
N LEU A 17 1.34 -1.56 -6.24
CA LEU A 17 1.63 -2.72 -5.40
C LEU A 17 2.45 -2.24 -4.21
N SER A 18 1.89 -2.28 -3.02
CA SER A 18 2.62 -1.98 -1.78
C SER A 18 2.98 -3.28 -1.08
N PHE A 19 4.24 -3.42 -0.69
CA PHE A 19 4.77 -4.64 -0.08
C PHE A 19 4.46 -4.71 1.41
N ILE A 20 3.20 -4.56 1.71
CA ILE A 20 2.63 -4.70 3.05
C ILE A 20 1.18 -5.16 2.92
N GLY A 21 0.73 -6.00 3.82
CA GLY A 21 -0.65 -6.48 3.83
C GLY A 21 -1.27 -6.42 5.21
N ASN A 22 -2.51 -6.85 5.28
CA ASN A 22 -3.29 -6.92 6.50
C ASN A 22 -2.90 -8.14 7.34
N ASP A 23 -2.99 -8.00 8.65
CA ASP A 23 -2.92 -9.15 9.54
C ASP A 23 -4.18 -10.01 9.36
N ASN A 24 -3.98 -11.30 9.36
CA ASN A 24 -5.06 -12.27 9.30
C ASN A 24 -4.86 -13.32 10.40
N TYR A 25 -5.83 -13.43 11.29
CA TYR A 25 -5.84 -14.37 12.40
C TYR A 25 -7.09 -15.21 12.36
N THR A 26 -6.97 -16.46 12.76
CA THR A 26 -8.08 -17.40 12.85
C THR A 26 -8.28 -17.86 14.28
N SER A 27 -9.54 -18.01 14.69
CA SER A 27 -9.88 -18.62 15.97
C SER A 27 -10.07 -20.11 15.82
N TYR A 28 -9.62 -20.88 16.79
CA TYR A 28 -9.81 -22.32 16.87
C TYR A 28 -10.08 -22.74 18.32
N THR A 29 -10.67 -23.91 18.48
CA THR A 29 -10.87 -24.50 19.81
C THR A 29 -9.75 -25.50 20.09
N ASN A 30 -9.04 -25.31 21.19
CA ASN A 30 -7.98 -26.23 21.60
C ASN A 30 -8.55 -27.54 22.19
N SER A 31 -7.68 -28.48 22.48
CA SER A 31 -8.05 -29.79 23.06
C SER A 31 -8.75 -29.70 24.43
N LEU A 32 -8.61 -28.59 25.13
CA LEU A 32 -9.26 -28.31 26.41
C LEU A 32 -10.61 -27.60 26.29
N GLY A 33 -11.08 -27.34 25.05
CA GLY A 33 -12.34 -26.64 24.79
C GLY A 33 -12.27 -25.13 24.87
N SER A 34 -11.11 -24.55 25.07
CA SER A 34 -10.89 -23.08 25.09
C SER A 34 -10.64 -22.55 23.67
N LYS A 35 -11.15 -21.34 23.39
CA LYS A 35 -10.89 -20.67 22.11
C LYS A 35 -9.55 -19.95 22.15
N GLU A 36 -8.78 -20.18 21.11
CA GLU A 36 -7.48 -19.54 20.90
C GLU A 36 -7.45 -18.88 19.50
N VAL A 37 -6.55 -17.92 19.33
CA VAL A 37 -6.34 -17.18 18.10
C VAL A 37 -4.92 -17.42 17.60
N ALA A 38 -4.79 -17.84 16.36
CA ALA A 38 -3.49 -18.04 15.71
C ALA A 38 -3.41 -17.26 14.41
N LYS A 39 -2.19 -16.85 14.07
CA LYS A 39 -1.90 -16.17 12.82
C LYS A 39 -2.19 -17.09 11.64
N GLY A 40 -3.06 -16.63 10.76
CA GLY A 40 -3.35 -17.26 9.48
C GLY A 40 -2.39 -16.80 8.37
N ASN A 41 -2.76 -17.05 7.13
CA ASN A 41 -2.05 -16.50 5.98
C ASN A 41 -2.19 -14.98 5.98
N THR A 42 -1.07 -14.29 6.15
CA THR A 42 -1.01 -12.83 6.11
C THR A 42 -0.79 -12.38 4.67
N ASP A 43 -1.61 -11.46 4.20
CA ASP A 43 -1.36 -10.79 2.93
C ASP A 43 -0.07 -9.99 3.03
N LYS A 44 0.81 -10.19 2.04
CA LYS A 44 2.10 -9.51 1.98
C LYS A 44 2.11 -8.33 1.03
N ILE A 45 1.09 -8.19 0.23
CA ILE A 45 0.98 -7.17 -0.82
C ILE A 45 -0.42 -6.58 -0.78
N THR A 46 -0.49 -5.27 -0.84
CA THR A 46 -1.73 -4.52 -0.99
C THR A 46 -1.78 -3.90 -2.38
N ASN A 47 -2.87 -4.15 -3.08
CA ASN A 47 -3.16 -3.60 -4.39
C ASN A 47 -4.01 -2.34 -4.27
N ALA A 48 -3.73 -1.36 -5.10
CA ALA A 48 -4.51 -0.13 -5.13
C ALA A 48 -4.55 0.49 -6.53
N LEU A 49 -5.61 1.23 -6.80
CA LEU A 49 -5.75 2.09 -7.96
C LEU A 49 -5.62 3.54 -7.52
N GLY A 50 -4.90 4.35 -8.29
CA GLY A 50 -4.73 5.75 -7.93
C GLY A 50 -4.07 6.59 -8.98
N GLY A 51 -3.72 7.80 -8.58
CA GLY A 51 -3.08 8.78 -9.43
C GLY A 51 -1.79 9.33 -8.84
N LEU A 52 -0.86 9.64 -9.73
CA LEU A 52 0.41 10.27 -9.39
C LEU A 52 0.58 11.60 -10.13
N LEU A 53 1.05 12.58 -9.40
CA LEU A 53 1.58 13.82 -9.94
C LEU A 53 3.09 13.66 -10.11
N HIS A 54 3.60 13.97 -11.29
CA HIS A 54 5.00 13.82 -11.65
C HIS A 54 5.65 15.15 -11.92
N VAL A 55 6.87 15.32 -11.43
CA VAL A 55 7.74 16.46 -11.76
C VAL A 55 9.02 15.90 -12.38
N TYR A 56 9.35 16.33 -13.59
CA TYR A 56 10.51 15.86 -14.32
C TYR A 56 11.11 16.93 -15.23
N PRO A 57 12.43 16.87 -15.53
CA PRO A 57 13.08 17.82 -16.42
C PRO A 57 12.61 17.64 -17.87
N ASN A 58 12.45 18.76 -18.56
CA ASN A 58 12.09 18.76 -19.98
C ASN A 58 13.28 18.35 -20.85
N GLN A 59 13.39 17.08 -21.17
CA GLN A 59 14.47 16.53 -22.01
C GLN A 59 13.86 15.77 -23.21
N PRO A 60 13.52 16.48 -24.29
CA PRO A 60 12.77 15.88 -25.41
C PRO A 60 13.53 14.76 -26.15
N SER A 61 14.83 14.75 -26.11
CA SER A 61 15.68 13.79 -26.85
C SER A 61 15.91 12.47 -26.13
N LYS A 62 15.47 12.29 -24.90
CA LYS A 62 15.70 11.05 -24.14
C LYS A 62 14.50 10.12 -24.21
N LEU A 63 14.77 8.86 -24.52
CA LEU A 63 13.76 7.79 -24.54
C LEU A 63 13.25 7.46 -23.14
N VAL A 64 14.12 7.59 -22.13
CA VAL A 64 13.79 7.36 -20.72
C VAL A 64 14.07 8.64 -19.95
N LYS A 65 13.10 9.13 -19.19
CA LYS A 65 13.24 10.36 -18.41
C LYS A 65 13.03 10.07 -16.93
N PRO A 66 13.97 10.47 -16.06
CA PRO A 66 13.77 10.37 -14.62
C PRO A 66 12.88 11.52 -14.11
N GLY A 67 12.12 11.25 -13.07
CA GLY A 67 11.30 12.24 -12.39
C GLY A 67 11.02 11.85 -10.95
N ILE A 68 10.29 12.70 -10.24
CA ILE A 68 9.81 12.44 -8.90
C ILE A 68 8.28 12.45 -8.95
N SER A 69 7.67 11.54 -8.20
CA SER A 69 6.21 11.39 -8.19
C SER A 69 5.66 11.38 -6.78
N PHE A 70 4.49 11.98 -6.65
CA PHE A 70 3.68 11.98 -5.44
C PHE A 70 2.25 11.66 -5.81
N GLY A 71 1.55 10.91 -4.96
CA GLY A 71 0.18 10.62 -5.27
C GLY A 71 -0.62 9.95 -4.18
N VAL A 72 -1.83 9.62 -4.56
CA VAL A 72 -2.82 9.00 -3.68
C VAL A 72 -3.51 7.84 -4.39
N SER A 73 -3.95 6.89 -3.61
CA SER A 73 -4.75 5.78 -4.12
C SER A 73 -5.93 5.46 -3.23
N LEU A 74 -6.84 4.72 -3.81
CA LEU A 74 -7.89 4.00 -3.10
C LEU A 74 -7.55 2.51 -3.13
N ALA A 75 -7.37 1.92 -1.97
CA ALA A 75 -7.17 0.48 -1.81
C ALA A 75 -8.52 -0.26 -1.72
N ASP A 76 -8.47 -1.57 -1.85
CA ASP A 76 -9.65 -2.44 -1.84
C ASP A 76 -10.53 -2.28 -0.58
N ASN A 77 -9.95 -1.86 0.53
CA ASN A 77 -10.66 -1.60 1.79
C ASN A 77 -11.21 -0.17 1.92
N SER A 78 -11.34 0.56 0.80
CA SER A 78 -11.78 1.97 0.75
C SER A 78 -10.87 2.93 1.53
N SER A 79 -9.66 2.54 1.86
CA SER A 79 -8.69 3.40 2.53
C SER A 79 -7.87 4.20 1.53
N VAL A 80 -7.51 5.42 1.92
CA VAL A 80 -6.63 6.27 1.14
C VAL A 80 -5.17 5.92 1.44
N GLY A 81 -4.38 5.71 0.39
CA GLY A 81 -2.93 5.55 0.48
C GLY A 81 -2.20 6.76 -0.08
N PHE A 82 -1.02 7.03 0.46
CA PHE A 82 -0.11 8.08 0.00
C PHE A 82 1.17 7.45 -0.53
N TYR A 83 1.70 8.02 -1.61
CA TYR A 83 2.83 7.47 -2.34
C TYR A 83 3.82 8.57 -2.70
N ALA A 84 5.11 8.27 -2.59
CA ALA A 84 6.17 9.16 -3.04
C ALA A 84 7.40 8.37 -3.50
N GLY A 85 8.01 8.77 -4.59
CA GLY A 85 9.22 8.10 -5.07
C GLY A 85 9.71 8.57 -6.43
N PRO A 86 10.90 8.13 -6.82
CA PRO A 86 11.42 8.34 -8.16
C PRO A 86 10.58 7.57 -9.20
N SER A 87 10.48 8.17 -10.38
CA SER A 87 9.76 7.61 -11.51
C SER A 87 10.57 7.65 -12.78
N LEU A 88 10.33 6.67 -13.64
CA LEU A 88 10.89 6.59 -14.97
C LEU A 88 9.77 6.62 -16.00
N PHE A 89 9.90 7.51 -16.96
CA PHE A 89 8.96 7.69 -18.06
C PHE A 89 9.49 6.98 -19.31
N PHE A 90 8.66 6.13 -19.86
CA PHE A 90 8.98 5.32 -21.04
C PHE A 90 8.02 5.62 -22.18
N LEU A 91 8.39 5.19 -23.37
CA LEU A 91 7.70 5.32 -24.65
C LEU A 91 7.70 6.76 -25.21
N GLU A 92 7.41 6.83 -26.49
CA GLU A 92 7.15 8.11 -27.14
C GLU A 92 6.04 8.86 -26.43
N LYS A 93 6.23 10.13 -26.19
CA LYS A 93 5.31 11.01 -25.45
C LYS A 93 5.17 10.68 -23.95
N ASN A 94 6.09 9.92 -23.37
CA ASN A 94 6.12 9.61 -21.92
C ASN A 94 4.81 9.03 -21.37
N ARG A 95 4.21 8.12 -22.09
CA ARG A 95 2.90 7.59 -21.74
C ARG A 95 2.91 6.55 -20.64
N LEU A 96 3.96 5.72 -20.57
CA LEU A 96 4.11 4.73 -19.51
C LEU A 96 5.05 5.26 -18.44
N VAL A 97 4.62 5.18 -17.20
CA VAL A 97 5.42 5.61 -16.04
C VAL A 97 5.53 4.47 -15.06
N THR A 98 6.76 4.16 -14.66
CA THR A 98 7.01 3.25 -13.55
C THR A 98 7.55 4.06 -12.37
N THR A 99 7.02 3.80 -11.20
CA THR A 99 7.41 4.47 -9.96
C THR A 99 7.77 3.43 -8.92
N PHE A 100 8.90 3.62 -8.27
CA PHE A 100 9.31 2.84 -7.12
C PHE A 100 9.58 3.79 -5.96
N GLY A 101 9.06 3.50 -4.78
CA GLY A 101 9.23 4.43 -3.67
C GLY A 101 8.61 3.92 -2.38
N TYR A 102 8.20 4.88 -1.57
CA TYR A 102 7.63 4.60 -0.27
C TYR A 102 6.16 4.98 -0.22
N SER A 103 5.36 4.11 0.35
CA SER A 103 3.93 4.30 0.52
C SER A 103 3.55 4.36 1.99
N PHE A 104 2.52 5.15 2.30
CA PHE A 104 1.80 5.12 3.57
C PHE A 104 0.38 4.68 3.30
N ILE A 105 0.04 3.47 3.72
CA ILE A 105 -1.27 2.89 3.50
C ILE A 105 -1.87 2.41 4.81
N LYS A 106 -3.19 2.37 4.85
CA LYS A 106 -3.95 1.87 5.99
C LYS A 106 -4.05 0.36 5.90
N VAL A 107 -3.55 -0.32 6.90
CA VAL A 107 -3.60 -1.78 7.02
C VAL A 107 -4.27 -2.18 8.32
N LYS A 108 -4.85 -3.38 8.35
CA LYS A 108 -5.46 -3.94 9.55
C LYS A 108 -4.39 -4.65 10.37
N ARG A 109 -4.33 -4.33 11.65
CA ARG A 109 -3.49 -4.99 12.64
C ARG A 109 -4.35 -5.58 13.75
N LEU A 110 -3.91 -6.69 14.31
CA LEU A 110 -4.62 -7.35 15.39
C LEU A 110 -4.74 -6.43 16.60
N ASN A 111 -5.96 -6.28 17.10
CA ASN A 111 -6.22 -5.63 18.39
C ASN A 111 -6.07 -6.67 19.51
N THR A 112 -5.07 -6.48 20.38
CA THR A 112 -4.75 -7.40 21.46
C THR A 112 -5.38 -7.02 22.82
N ALA A 113 -6.26 -6.02 22.87
CA ALA A 113 -6.86 -5.54 24.11
C ALA A 113 -7.62 -6.64 24.86
N ASN A 114 -8.28 -7.56 24.12
CA ASN A 114 -9.04 -8.68 24.65
C ASN A 114 -8.28 -10.01 24.61
N LEU A 115 -6.99 -9.98 24.33
CA LEU A 115 -6.17 -11.16 24.09
C LEU A 115 -4.96 -11.18 25.03
N THR A 116 -4.58 -12.40 25.42
CA THR A 116 -3.32 -12.67 26.15
C THR A 116 -2.42 -13.49 25.26
N ALA A 117 -1.15 -13.08 25.12
CA ALA A 117 -0.17 -13.82 24.34
C ALA A 117 0.16 -15.16 25.03
N ILE A 118 0.09 -16.27 24.28
CA ILE A 118 0.49 -17.60 24.73
C ILE A 118 1.89 -17.92 24.20
N SER A 119 2.14 -17.61 22.93
CA SER A 119 3.41 -17.80 22.22
C SER A 119 3.47 -16.82 21.04
N ASP A 120 4.55 -16.88 20.26
CA ASP A 120 4.65 -16.10 19.02
C ASP A 120 3.46 -16.38 18.10
N ASP A 121 2.76 -15.31 17.70
CA ASP A 121 1.59 -15.35 16.81
C ASP A 121 0.38 -16.17 17.33
N ARG A 122 0.34 -16.51 18.63
CA ARG A 122 -0.78 -17.19 19.27
C ARG A 122 -1.27 -16.43 20.48
N TYR A 123 -2.61 -16.32 20.58
CA TYR A 123 -3.29 -15.58 21.65
C TYR A 123 -4.47 -16.38 22.19
N SER A 124 -4.83 -16.13 23.44
CA SER A 124 -6.07 -16.59 24.05
C SER A 124 -6.97 -15.40 24.41
N PHE A 125 -8.29 -15.60 24.37
CA PHE A 125 -9.23 -14.58 24.85
C PHE A 125 -9.13 -14.45 26.38
N ILE A 126 -9.05 -13.22 26.88
CA ILE A 126 -9.06 -12.91 28.32
C ILE A 126 -10.42 -13.27 28.90
N ASN A 127 -11.49 -12.91 28.17
CA ASN A 127 -12.86 -13.27 28.52
C ASN A 127 -13.31 -14.44 27.64
N THR A 128 -13.69 -15.56 28.25
CA THR A 128 -14.16 -16.77 27.54
C THR A 128 -15.47 -16.56 26.77
N ALA A 129 -16.23 -15.48 27.03
CA ALA A 129 -17.40 -15.12 26.27
C ALA A 129 -17.07 -14.38 24.94
N ASP A 130 -15.87 -13.83 24.82
CA ASP A 130 -15.42 -13.17 23.60
C ASP A 130 -15.07 -14.22 22.53
N THR A 131 -15.62 -14.04 21.32
CA THR A 131 -15.43 -14.96 20.20
C THR A 131 -14.99 -14.24 18.92
N GLU A 132 -14.95 -12.91 18.92
CA GLU A 132 -14.61 -12.10 17.75
C GLU A 132 -13.16 -11.60 17.84
N ILE A 133 -12.46 -11.77 16.72
CA ILE A 133 -11.13 -11.18 16.50
C ILE A 133 -11.33 -9.74 16.04
N GLN A 134 -10.75 -8.80 16.76
CA GLN A 134 -10.83 -7.38 16.43
C GLN A 134 -9.54 -6.91 15.76
N TYR A 135 -9.69 -6.05 14.75
CA TYR A 135 -8.59 -5.44 14.03
C TYR A 135 -8.66 -3.92 14.11
N ASP A 136 -7.51 -3.29 14.30
CA ASP A 136 -7.37 -1.85 14.26
C ASP A 136 -6.79 -1.41 12.91
N PRO A 137 -7.42 -0.44 12.24
CA PRO A 137 -6.84 0.17 11.06
C PRO A 137 -5.72 1.14 11.47
N VAL A 138 -4.51 0.91 10.96
CA VAL A 138 -3.35 1.77 11.22
C VAL A 138 -2.61 2.09 9.94
N TYR A 139 -2.06 3.30 9.84
CA TYR A 139 -1.17 3.67 8.73
C TYR A 139 0.22 3.09 8.96
N LYS A 140 0.73 2.40 7.96
CA LYS A 140 2.09 1.83 7.95
C LYS A 140 2.80 2.20 6.67
N GLY A 141 4.10 2.44 6.81
CA GLY A 141 4.98 2.67 5.70
C GLY A 141 5.51 1.38 5.10
N ALA A 142 5.60 1.33 3.77
CA ALA A 142 6.19 0.21 3.03
C ALA A 142 6.70 0.66 1.68
N TRP A 143 7.60 -0.13 1.11
CA TRP A 143 7.99 0.05 -0.28
C TRP A 143 6.83 -0.25 -1.21
N PHE A 144 6.78 0.45 -2.34
CA PHE A 144 5.80 0.18 -3.38
C PHE A 144 6.41 0.23 -4.77
N PHE A 145 5.72 -0.42 -5.69
CA PHE A 145 5.95 -0.34 -7.12
C PHE A 145 4.66 0.04 -7.83
N GLY A 146 4.72 1.03 -8.70
CA GLY A 146 3.57 1.50 -9.45
C GLY A 146 3.81 1.50 -10.96
N VAL A 147 2.78 1.14 -11.70
CA VAL A 147 2.74 1.28 -13.16
C VAL A 147 1.53 2.15 -13.51
N THR A 148 1.79 3.28 -14.11
CA THR A 148 0.76 4.27 -14.42
C THR A 148 0.84 4.73 -15.86
N TYR A 149 -0.30 5.16 -16.38
CA TYR A 149 -0.42 5.75 -17.70
C TYR A 149 -0.59 7.26 -17.58
N ASN A 150 0.26 7.99 -18.29
CA ASN A 150 0.25 9.45 -18.29
C ASN A 150 -0.96 9.97 -19.03
N LEU A 151 -1.82 10.70 -18.34
CA LEU A 151 -3.06 11.29 -18.88
C LEU A 151 -2.84 12.70 -19.43
N SER A 152 -1.71 13.32 -19.13
CA SER A 152 -1.36 14.65 -19.61
C SER A 152 -0.94 14.61 -21.08
N LYS A 153 -1.39 15.59 -21.86
CA LYS A 153 -1.04 15.76 -23.29
C LYS A 153 0.18 16.66 -23.44
#